data_967a2d140ad32d861380914636eb9055
#
_entry.id   967a2d140ad32d861380914636eb9055
#
_cell.length_a   1.000
_cell.length_b   1.000
_cell.length_c   1.000
_cell.angle_alpha   90.00
_cell.angle_beta   90.00
_cell.angle_gamma   90.00
#
_symmetry.space_group_name_H-M   'P 1'
#
loop_
_entity.id
_entity.type
_entity.pdbx_description
1 polymer ?
#
loop_
_entity_poly.entity_id
_entity_poly.type
_entity_poly.pdbx_seq_one_letter_code
_entity_poly.pdbx_strand_id
1 'polypeptide(L)'
;MTGVQTCALPILLLSQWQREGQAPDFGLLRAMLFYIDEFPERLHHTKESELLFPALRARSPAAAATLDKLDRDHAHGERAVRELGHLLLAWEVMGEPRREAFESALTGYIDHYLRHMAVEEAEVLPAALEHLSPTDWAALDAAFAANQDPLTGHEPEEGYRPLFQRILSRAPAPIGLG
;
A
#
# COMPACT_ATOMS: atom_id res chain seq x y z
N MET A 1 11.93 2.98 -4.58
CA MET A 1 11.53 2.35 -3.30
C MET A 1 10.53 1.26 -3.61
N THR A 2 10.63 0.12 -2.96
CA THR A 2 9.64 -0.95 -3.12
C THR A 2 8.41 -0.62 -2.27
N GLY A 3 7.20 -1.04 -2.69
CA GLY A 3 5.96 -0.83 -1.94
C GLY A 3 6.03 -1.32 -0.48
N VAL A 4 6.84 -2.35 -0.21
CA VAL A 4 7.15 -2.87 1.14
C VAL A 4 7.62 -1.79 2.12
N GLN A 5 8.51 -0.89 1.69
CA GLN A 5 9.07 0.13 2.58
C GLN A 5 8.03 1.17 2.97
N THR A 6 7.13 1.51 2.06
CA THR A 6 6.11 2.54 2.29
C THR A 6 5.03 2.08 3.26
N CYS A 7 4.55 0.84 3.16
CA CYS A 7 3.51 0.31 4.05
C CYS A 7 4.00 0.08 5.48
N ALA A 8 5.29 -0.26 5.67
CA ALA A 8 5.88 -0.45 6.99
C ALA A 8 6.29 0.87 7.70
N LEU A 9 6.35 1.99 6.96
CA LEU A 9 6.83 3.25 7.52
C LEU A 9 6.03 3.76 8.73
N PRO A 10 4.69 3.71 8.79
CA PRO A 10 3.95 4.18 9.95
C PRO A 10 4.36 3.47 11.26
N ILE A 11 4.59 2.15 11.24
CA ILE A 11 4.98 1.41 12.46
C ILE A 11 6.42 1.74 12.87
N LEU A 12 7.32 2.00 11.92
CA LEU A 12 8.68 2.41 12.20
C LEU A 12 8.72 3.79 12.87
N LEU A 13 7.91 4.73 12.39
CA LEU A 13 7.76 6.06 12.99
C LEU A 13 7.21 5.98 14.42
N LEU A 14 6.16 5.21 14.64
CA LEU A 14 5.61 5.01 15.98
C LEU A 14 6.64 4.47 16.95
N SER A 15 7.41 3.46 16.52
CA SER A 15 8.49 2.88 17.31
C SER A 15 9.62 3.87 17.60
N GLN A 16 9.94 4.76 16.65
CA GLN A 16 10.93 5.81 16.83
C GLN A 16 10.45 6.84 17.85
N TRP A 17 9.26 7.43 17.65
CA TRP A 17 8.70 8.43 18.57
C TRP A 17 8.56 7.90 19.99
N GLN A 18 8.17 6.63 20.14
CA GLN A 18 8.11 6.00 21.46
C GLN A 18 9.48 5.92 22.14
N ARG A 19 10.54 5.53 21.40
CA ARG A 19 11.91 5.47 21.94
C ARG A 19 12.45 6.84 22.32
N GLU A 20 12.06 7.87 21.56
CA GLU A 20 12.51 9.25 21.75
C GLU A 20 11.64 10.06 22.71
N GLY A 21 10.56 9.45 23.23
CA GLY A 21 9.59 10.13 24.11
C GLY A 21 8.83 11.26 23.40
N GLN A 22 8.72 11.19 22.08
CA GLN A 22 8.02 12.19 21.28
C GLN A 22 6.54 11.86 21.14
N ALA A 23 5.71 12.89 21.06
CA ALA A 23 4.30 12.72 20.71
C ALA A 23 4.17 12.33 19.22
N PRO A 24 3.18 11.46 18.85
CA PRO A 24 2.96 11.09 17.47
C PRO A 24 2.51 12.26 16.62
N ASP A 25 3.06 12.37 15.40
CA ASP A 25 2.54 13.31 14.39
C ASP A 25 1.33 12.67 13.70
N PHE A 26 0.14 12.90 14.26
CA PHE A 26 -1.12 12.41 13.68
C PHE A 26 -1.36 12.91 12.26
N GLY A 27 -0.87 14.13 11.95
CA GLY A 27 -0.97 14.69 10.60
C GLY A 27 -0.14 13.91 9.57
N LEU A 28 1.04 13.43 9.96
CA LEU A 28 1.88 12.58 9.13
C LEU A 28 1.27 11.18 8.98
N LEU A 29 0.82 10.57 10.09
CA LEU A 29 0.16 9.25 10.05
C LEU A 29 -1.08 9.26 9.14
N ARG A 30 -1.93 10.29 9.22
CA ARG A 30 -3.08 10.44 8.31
C ARG A 30 -2.66 10.58 6.86
N ALA A 31 -1.61 11.34 6.58
CA ALA A 31 -1.09 11.49 5.23
C ALA A 31 -0.59 10.15 4.67
N MET A 32 0.07 9.33 5.49
CA MET A 32 0.54 8.01 5.09
C MET A 32 -0.60 7.02 4.85
N LEU A 33 -1.59 6.96 5.74
CA LEU A 33 -2.76 6.09 5.54
C LEU A 33 -3.55 6.51 4.30
N PHE A 34 -3.71 7.81 4.06
CA PHE A 34 -4.36 8.30 2.85
C PHE A 34 -3.58 7.93 1.59
N TYR A 35 -2.24 8.02 1.61
CA TYR A 35 -1.41 7.55 0.52
C TYR A 35 -1.60 6.05 0.26
N ILE A 36 -1.61 5.23 1.31
CA ILE A 36 -1.80 3.78 1.20
C ILE A 36 -3.17 3.46 0.59
N ASP A 37 -4.24 4.12 1.03
CA ASP A 37 -5.59 3.94 0.49
C ASP A 37 -5.68 4.33 -0.99
N GLU A 38 -5.11 5.49 -1.38
CA GLU A 38 -5.22 5.99 -2.75
C GLU A 38 -4.33 5.25 -3.76
N PHE A 39 -3.06 4.97 -3.43
CA PHE A 39 -2.09 4.47 -4.41
C PHE A 39 -1.98 2.94 -4.41
N PRO A 40 -1.56 2.25 -3.36
CA PRO A 40 -1.55 0.79 -3.34
C PRO A 40 -2.95 0.20 -3.49
N GLU A 41 -3.89 0.57 -2.62
CA GLU A 41 -5.19 -0.11 -2.57
C GLU A 41 -6.08 0.23 -3.77
N ARG A 42 -6.29 1.49 -4.09
CA ARG A 42 -7.23 1.89 -5.14
C ARG A 42 -6.65 1.91 -6.55
N LEU A 43 -5.43 2.37 -6.74
CA LEU A 43 -4.86 2.52 -8.06
C LEU A 43 -4.07 1.30 -8.53
N HIS A 44 -3.32 0.66 -7.62
CA HIS A 44 -2.49 -0.49 -7.97
C HIS A 44 -3.32 -1.78 -7.99
N HIS A 45 -3.90 -2.19 -6.87
CA HIS A 45 -4.66 -3.43 -6.75
C HIS A 45 -5.87 -3.51 -7.70
N THR A 46 -6.54 -2.38 -7.98
CA THR A 46 -7.62 -2.35 -8.97
C THR A 46 -7.13 -2.78 -10.36
N LYS A 47 -5.93 -2.35 -10.78
CA LYS A 47 -5.38 -2.74 -12.07
C LYS A 47 -4.93 -4.19 -12.12
N GLU A 48 -4.46 -4.71 -11.01
CA GLU A 48 -4.19 -6.15 -10.91
C GLU A 48 -5.46 -6.96 -11.05
N SER A 49 -6.50 -6.64 -10.29
CA SER A 49 -7.79 -7.34 -10.33
C SER A 49 -8.55 -7.17 -11.64
N GLU A 50 -8.44 -6.02 -12.32
CA GLU A 50 -9.19 -5.74 -13.55
C GLU A 50 -8.43 -6.08 -14.84
N LEU A 51 -7.10 -6.10 -14.82
CA LEU A 51 -6.28 -6.30 -16.01
C LEU A 51 -5.35 -7.51 -15.91
N LEU A 52 -4.46 -7.54 -14.92
CA LEU A 52 -3.46 -8.60 -14.79
C LEU A 52 -4.11 -9.96 -14.50
N PHE A 53 -4.96 -10.05 -13.49
CA PHE A 53 -5.57 -11.31 -13.06
C PHE A 53 -6.49 -11.92 -14.13
N PRO A 54 -7.37 -11.16 -14.80
CA PRO A 54 -8.17 -11.69 -15.91
C PRO A 54 -7.31 -12.18 -17.09
N ALA A 55 -6.27 -11.43 -17.47
CA ALA A 55 -5.37 -11.83 -18.55
C ALA A 55 -4.64 -13.13 -18.21
N LEU A 56 -4.17 -13.27 -16.95
CA LEU A 56 -3.46 -14.45 -16.49
C LEU A 56 -4.42 -15.67 -16.33
N ARG A 57 -5.64 -15.48 -15.82
CA ARG A 57 -6.67 -16.55 -15.74
C ARG A 57 -6.98 -17.14 -17.10
N ALA A 58 -7.08 -16.29 -18.13
CA ALA A 58 -7.39 -16.74 -19.49
C ALA A 58 -6.27 -17.60 -20.09
N ARG A 59 -5.03 -17.44 -19.66
CA ARG A 59 -3.84 -18.12 -20.22
C ARG A 59 -3.30 -19.24 -19.34
N SER A 60 -3.46 -19.13 -18.02
CA SER A 60 -3.00 -20.09 -17.01
C SER A 60 -4.11 -20.44 -16.02
N PRO A 61 -4.97 -21.42 -16.34
CA PRO A 61 -6.01 -21.88 -15.39
C PRO A 61 -5.44 -22.37 -14.05
N ALA A 62 -4.19 -22.81 -14.01
CA ALA A 62 -3.52 -23.24 -12.78
C ALA A 62 -3.35 -22.09 -11.78
N ALA A 63 -3.26 -20.84 -12.22
CA ALA A 63 -3.13 -19.67 -11.37
C ALA A 63 -4.46 -19.25 -10.69
N ALA A 64 -5.60 -19.77 -11.13
CA ALA A 64 -6.92 -19.28 -10.74
C ALA A 64 -7.12 -19.22 -9.21
N ALA A 65 -6.73 -20.26 -8.47
CA ALA A 65 -6.93 -20.33 -7.03
C ALA A 65 -6.08 -19.25 -6.28
N THR A 66 -4.86 -19.01 -6.72
CA THR A 66 -3.98 -17.96 -6.17
C THR A 66 -4.57 -16.57 -6.46
N LEU A 67 -5.03 -16.33 -7.69
CA LEU A 67 -5.64 -15.06 -8.08
C LEU A 67 -6.95 -14.80 -7.33
N ASP A 68 -7.77 -15.83 -7.10
CA ASP A 68 -8.99 -15.71 -6.28
C ASP A 68 -8.68 -15.37 -4.81
N LYS A 69 -7.56 -15.86 -4.29
CA LYS A 69 -7.08 -15.49 -2.96
C LYS A 69 -6.66 -14.02 -2.93
N LEU A 70 -5.85 -13.58 -3.90
CA LEU A 70 -5.36 -12.20 -3.96
C LEU A 70 -6.49 -11.18 -4.16
N ASP A 71 -7.52 -11.48 -4.98
CA ASP A 71 -8.72 -10.63 -5.08
C ASP A 71 -9.43 -10.45 -3.72
N ARG A 72 -9.49 -11.51 -2.90
CA ARG A 72 -10.02 -11.39 -1.52
C ARG A 72 -9.08 -10.60 -0.61
N ASP A 73 -7.78 -10.74 -0.80
CA ASP A 73 -6.75 -10.01 -0.04
C ASP A 73 -6.84 -8.50 -0.36
N HIS A 74 -7.05 -8.10 -1.63
CA HIS A 74 -7.32 -6.71 -2.03
C HIS A 74 -8.54 -6.14 -1.32
N ALA A 75 -9.68 -6.85 -1.39
CA ALA A 75 -10.90 -6.41 -0.71
C ALA A 75 -10.76 -6.36 0.83
N HIS A 76 -9.85 -7.14 1.41
CA HIS A 76 -9.51 -7.07 2.83
C HIS A 76 -8.65 -5.84 3.12
N GLY A 77 -7.61 -5.58 2.33
CA GLY A 77 -6.70 -4.44 2.46
C GLY A 77 -7.44 -3.11 2.44
N GLU A 78 -8.32 -2.90 1.46
CA GLU A 78 -9.16 -1.70 1.39
C GLU A 78 -10.00 -1.47 2.66
N ARG A 79 -10.58 -2.51 3.23
CA ARG A 79 -11.35 -2.36 4.48
C ARG A 79 -10.45 -2.08 5.66
N ALA A 80 -9.29 -2.75 5.72
CA ALA A 80 -8.35 -2.61 6.81
C ALA A 80 -7.73 -1.20 6.86
N VAL A 81 -7.36 -0.61 5.72
CA VAL A 81 -6.82 0.76 5.70
C VAL A 81 -7.85 1.80 6.12
N ARG A 82 -9.12 1.62 5.77
CA ARG A 82 -10.22 2.50 6.24
C ARG A 82 -10.45 2.36 7.75
N GLU A 83 -10.38 1.13 8.28
CA GLU A 83 -10.44 0.89 9.72
C GLU A 83 -9.26 1.52 10.45
N LEU A 84 -8.05 1.45 9.89
CA LEU A 84 -6.87 2.15 10.43
C LEU A 84 -7.10 3.66 10.51
N GLY A 85 -7.70 4.27 9.49
CA GLY A 85 -8.07 5.68 9.52
C GLY A 85 -9.04 6.01 10.67
N HIS A 86 -10.04 5.16 10.91
CA HIS A 86 -10.97 5.30 12.02
C HIS A 86 -10.31 5.14 13.39
N LEU A 87 -9.46 4.13 13.55
CA LEU A 87 -8.72 3.87 14.79
C LEU A 87 -7.71 4.99 15.10
N LEU A 88 -7.04 5.53 14.06
CA LEU A 88 -6.14 6.67 14.22
C LEU A 88 -6.89 7.92 14.70
N LEU A 89 -8.05 8.21 14.12
CA LEU A 89 -8.92 9.31 14.57
C LEU A 89 -9.37 9.10 16.02
N ALA A 90 -9.77 7.88 16.37
CA ALA A 90 -10.15 7.55 17.74
C ALA A 90 -9.00 7.79 18.72
N TRP A 91 -7.77 7.40 18.37
CA TRP A 91 -6.60 7.68 19.21
C TRP A 91 -6.32 9.17 19.33
N GLU A 92 -6.35 9.93 18.23
CA GLU A 92 -6.11 11.37 18.23
C GLU A 92 -7.12 12.14 19.11
N VAL A 93 -8.41 11.76 19.06
CA VAL A 93 -9.50 12.47 19.75
C VAL A 93 -9.66 11.99 21.19
N MET A 94 -9.52 10.69 21.46
CA MET A 94 -9.80 10.07 22.76
C MET A 94 -8.53 9.78 23.58
N GLY A 95 -7.35 9.93 22.99
CA GLY A 95 -6.05 9.78 23.66
C GLY A 95 -5.54 8.35 23.79
N GLU A 96 -4.52 8.20 24.63
CA GLU A 96 -3.71 6.96 24.81
C GLU A 96 -4.51 5.65 25.00
N PRO A 97 -5.69 5.60 25.66
CA PRO A 97 -6.44 4.34 25.74
C PRO A 97 -6.85 3.72 24.39
N ARG A 98 -6.75 4.48 23.29
CA ARG A 98 -7.05 3.99 21.94
C ARG A 98 -5.83 3.63 21.11
N ARG A 99 -4.63 3.90 21.59
CA ARG A 99 -3.37 3.66 20.92
C ARG A 99 -3.14 2.19 20.56
N GLU A 100 -3.29 1.30 21.52
CA GLU A 100 -3.05 -0.13 21.35
C GLU A 100 -3.91 -0.74 20.24
N ALA A 101 -5.17 -0.32 20.15
CA ALA A 101 -6.07 -0.78 19.07
C ALA A 101 -5.56 -0.39 17.68
N PHE A 102 -5.07 0.85 17.53
CA PHE A 102 -4.48 1.32 16.29
C PHE A 102 -3.17 0.57 15.95
N GLU A 103 -2.24 0.46 16.89
CA GLU A 103 -0.95 -0.21 16.67
C GLU A 103 -1.11 -1.70 16.33
N SER A 104 -2.04 -2.39 17.01
CA SER A 104 -2.36 -3.79 16.72
C SER A 104 -2.94 -3.97 15.32
N ALA A 105 -3.90 -3.14 14.94
CA ALA A 105 -4.50 -3.18 13.60
C ALA A 105 -3.48 -2.85 12.51
N LEU A 106 -2.59 -1.86 12.75
CA LEU A 106 -1.52 -1.48 11.81
C LEU A 106 -0.53 -2.63 11.62
N THR A 107 -0.12 -3.29 12.68
CA THR A 107 0.76 -4.46 12.60
C THR A 107 0.11 -5.58 11.78
N GLY A 108 -1.17 -5.88 12.04
CA GLY A 108 -1.93 -6.87 11.29
C GLY A 108 -2.05 -6.54 9.79
N TYR A 109 -2.27 -5.26 9.46
CA TYR A 109 -2.31 -4.79 8.08
C TYR A 109 -0.95 -4.99 7.38
N ILE A 110 0.16 -4.59 8.02
CA ILE A 110 1.50 -4.75 7.46
C ILE A 110 1.84 -6.22 7.22
N ASP A 111 1.56 -7.10 8.20
CA ASP A 111 1.78 -8.53 8.07
C ASP A 111 0.96 -9.15 6.94
N HIS A 112 -0.28 -8.69 6.77
CA HIS A 112 -1.14 -9.12 5.66
C HIS A 112 -0.54 -8.68 4.32
N TYR A 113 -0.17 -7.41 4.19
CA TYR A 113 0.40 -6.84 2.97
C TYR A 113 1.71 -7.51 2.56
N LEU A 114 2.61 -7.78 3.51
CA LEU A 114 3.87 -8.49 3.23
C LEU A 114 3.64 -9.92 2.72
N ARG A 115 2.64 -10.64 3.27
CA ARG A 115 2.28 -11.99 2.78
C ARG A 115 1.64 -11.94 1.41
N HIS A 116 0.81 -10.94 1.14
CA HIS A 116 0.19 -10.69 -0.16
C HIS A 116 1.26 -10.49 -1.24
N MET A 117 2.18 -9.54 -1.06
CA MET A 117 3.28 -9.29 -1.98
C MET A 117 4.18 -10.51 -2.20
N ALA A 118 4.47 -11.28 -1.13
CA ALA A 118 5.27 -12.49 -1.25
C ALA A 118 4.62 -13.53 -2.17
N VAL A 119 3.29 -13.64 -2.17
CA VAL A 119 2.54 -14.52 -3.10
C VAL A 119 2.61 -13.98 -4.53
N GLU A 120 2.46 -12.69 -4.73
CA GLU A 120 2.60 -12.08 -6.06
C GLU A 120 3.98 -12.31 -6.66
N GLU A 121 5.03 -12.04 -5.89
CA GLU A 121 6.42 -12.22 -6.33
C GLU A 121 6.77 -13.70 -6.59
N ALA A 122 6.24 -14.63 -5.78
CA ALA A 122 6.56 -16.03 -5.89
C ALA A 122 5.73 -16.80 -6.93
N GLU A 123 4.48 -16.41 -7.17
CA GLU A 123 3.53 -17.17 -7.97
C GLU A 123 2.99 -16.38 -9.17
N VAL A 124 2.53 -15.14 -8.97
CA VAL A 124 1.84 -14.36 -10.01
C VAL A 124 2.81 -13.82 -11.04
N LEU A 125 3.88 -13.15 -10.62
CA LEU A 125 4.85 -12.56 -11.55
C LEU A 125 5.56 -13.61 -12.40
N PRO A 126 6.04 -14.75 -11.86
CA PRO A 126 6.60 -15.83 -12.69
C PRO A 126 5.59 -16.39 -13.69
N ALA A 127 4.34 -16.63 -13.27
CA ALA A 127 3.29 -17.11 -14.17
C ALA A 127 2.93 -16.08 -15.26
N ALA A 128 2.90 -14.79 -14.91
CA ALA A 128 2.68 -13.72 -15.88
C ALA A 128 3.82 -13.65 -16.91
N LEU A 129 5.07 -13.75 -16.48
CA LEU A 129 6.25 -13.78 -17.39
C LEU A 129 6.20 -14.98 -18.34
N GLU A 130 5.70 -16.13 -17.90
CA GLU A 130 5.62 -17.35 -18.71
C GLU A 130 4.45 -17.30 -19.71
N HIS A 131 3.32 -16.76 -19.31
CA HIS A 131 2.06 -16.96 -20.06
C HIS A 131 1.51 -15.72 -20.76
N LEU A 132 1.85 -14.52 -20.33
CA LEU A 132 1.32 -13.29 -20.94
C LEU A 132 2.02 -12.96 -22.27
N SER A 133 1.25 -12.49 -23.23
CA SER A 133 1.76 -12.04 -24.52
C SER A 133 2.37 -10.64 -24.43
N PRO A 134 3.21 -10.25 -25.41
CA PRO A 134 3.70 -8.87 -25.52
C PRO A 134 2.58 -7.82 -25.58
N THR A 135 1.42 -8.17 -26.11
CA THR A 135 0.25 -7.26 -26.16
C THR A 135 -0.36 -7.07 -24.78
N ASP A 136 -0.45 -8.14 -23.98
CA ASP A 136 -0.94 -8.04 -22.59
C ASP A 136 0.00 -7.15 -21.76
N TRP A 137 1.31 -7.36 -21.88
CA TRP A 137 2.31 -6.55 -21.19
C TRP A 137 2.25 -5.09 -21.59
N ALA A 138 2.12 -4.77 -22.88
CA ALA A 138 1.98 -3.39 -23.33
C ALA A 138 0.74 -2.70 -22.76
N ALA A 139 -0.39 -3.42 -22.62
CA ALA A 139 -1.59 -2.90 -21.99
C ALA A 139 -1.42 -2.66 -20.48
N LEU A 140 -0.76 -3.59 -19.79
CA LEU A 140 -0.43 -3.46 -18.35
C LEU A 140 0.53 -2.30 -18.11
N ASP A 141 1.62 -2.20 -18.86
CA ASP A 141 2.60 -1.12 -18.75
C ASP A 141 1.94 0.26 -18.92
N ALA A 142 1.07 0.41 -19.92
CA ALA A 142 0.33 1.65 -20.14
C ALA A 142 -0.61 1.98 -18.96
N ALA A 143 -1.30 0.97 -18.41
CA ALA A 143 -2.23 1.16 -17.31
C ALA A 143 -1.48 1.52 -16.01
N PHE A 144 -0.37 0.82 -15.68
CA PHE A 144 0.40 1.09 -14.47
C PHE A 144 1.18 2.41 -14.55
N ALA A 145 1.70 2.80 -15.74
CA ALA A 145 2.32 4.11 -15.95
C ALA A 145 1.36 5.27 -15.65
N ALA A 146 0.05 5.08 -15.86
CA ALA A 146 -0.97 6.09 -15.55
C ALA A 146 -1.20 6.29 -14.03
N ASN A 147 -0.64 5.47 -13.14
CA ASN A 147 -0.75 5.66 -11.68
C ASN A 147 -0.01 6.91 -11.19
N GLN A 148 1.06 7.31 -11.88
CA GLN A 148 1.89 8.48 -11.54
C GLN A 148 2.23 8.55 -10.04
N ASP A 149 2.55 7.41 -9.42
CA ASP A 149 2.87 7.32 -8.00
C ASP A 149 4.21 8.01 -7.71
N PRO A 150 4.23 9.12 -6.95
CA PRO A 150 5.44 9.88 -6.69
C PRO A 150 6.48 9.16 -5.83
N LEU A 151 6.07 8.20 -5.00
CA LEU A 151 7.04 7.41 -4.22
C LEU A 151 7.75 6.37 -5.08
N THR A 152 7.28 6.14 -6.31
CA THR A 152 7.97 5.32 -7.33
C THR A 152 8.75 6.18 -8.35
N GLY A 153 8.83 7.49 -8.15
CA GLY A 153 9.66 8.40 -8.95
C GLY A 153 8.90 9.21 -10.01
N HIS A 154 7.59 9.19 -10.00
CA HIS A 154 6.77 10.02 -10.88
C HIS A 154 6.49 11.40 -10.27
N GLU A 155 6.23 12.39 -11.11
CA GLU A 155 5.79 13.70 -10.63
C GLU A 155 4.33 13.60 -10.16
N PRO A 156 3.99 14.05 -8.92
CA PRO A 156 2.64 13.97 -8.40
C PRO A 156 1.69 14.87 -9.20
N GLU A 157 0.48 14.40 -9.44
CA GLU A 157 -0.60 15.26 -9.90
C GLU A 157 -0.77 16.44 -8.93
N GLU A 158 -1.20 17.61 -9.44
CA GLU A 158 -1.28 18.84 -8.67
C GLU A 158 -2.11 18.69 -7.38
N GLY A 159 -3.21 17.93 -7.44
CA GLY A 159 -4.07 17.65 -6.29
C GLY A 159 -3.40 16.88 -5.16
N TYR A 160 -2.43 16.02 -5.47
CA TYR A 160 -1.69 15.20 -4.48
C TYR A 160 -0.38 15.84 -4.02
N ARG A 161 0.08 16.92 -4.64
CA ARG A 161 1.34 17.59 -4.27
C ARG A 161 1.45 17.95 -2.78
N PRO A 162 0.41 18.50 -2.11
CA PRO A 162 0.47 18.80 -0.67
C PRO A 162 0.64 17.56 0.20
N LEU A 163 0.04 16.42 -0.19
CA LEU A 163 0.17 15.13 0.49
C LEU A 163 1.64 14.67 0.48
N PHE A 164 2.25 14.62 -0.70
CA PHE A 164 3.64 14.17 -0.85
C PHE A 164 4.63 15.10 -0.19
N GLN A 165 4.44 16.42 -0.30
CA GLN A 165 5.28 17.40 0.40
C GLN A 165 5.25 17.17 1.91
N ARG A 166 4.08 16.85 2.48
CA ARG A 166 3.97 16.56 3.92
C ARG A 166 4.73 15.28 4.28
N ILE A 167 4.58 14.20 3.51
CA ILE A 167 5.29 12.94 3.75
C ILE A 167 6.80 13.16 3.62
N LEU A 168 7.27 13.72 2.50
CA LEU A 168 8.69 13.91 2.24
C LEU A 168 9.39 14.86 3.23
N SER A 169 8.71 15.91 3.70
CA SER A 169 9.29 16.88 4.62
C SER A 169 9.33 16.41 6.07
N ARG A 170 8.55 15.41 6.45
CA ARG A 170 8.39 14.97 7.85
C ARG A 170 8.79 13.52 8.10
N ALA A 171 8.77 12.69 7.07
CA ALA A 171 9.21 11.32 7.21
C ALA A 171 10.74 11.27 7.26
N PRO A 172 11.33 10.41 8.12
CA PRO A 172 12.77 10.21 8.16
C PRO A 172 13.30 9.54 6.87
N ALA A 173 14.60 9.69 6.63
CA ALA A 173 15.26 8.96 5.55
C ALA A 173 15.08 7.43 5.75
N PRO A 174 14.94 6.62 4.69
CA PRO A 174 15.16 6.98 3.28
C PRO A 174 13.93 7.51 2.54
N ILE A 175 12.77 7.68 3.19
CA ILE A 175 11.51 8.05 2.53
C ILE A 175 11.37 9.57 2.46
N GLY A 176 11.75 10.26 3.50
CA GLY A 176 11.70 11.72 3.60
C GLY A 176 13.06 12.35 3.80
N LEU A 177 13.02 13.65 4.01
CA LEU A 177 14.19 14.51 4.26
C LEU A 177 14.24 15.01 5.73
N GLY A 178 13.25 14.59 6.55
CA GLY A 178 13.13 14.97 7.95
C GLY A 178 14.08 14.25 8.91
#